data_c5e0d0ae2b9cb90176bdd4e5ea6265de
#
_entry.id   c5e0d0ae2b9cb90176bdd4e5ea6265de
#
_cell.length_a   1.000
_cell.length_b   1.000
_cell.length_c   1.000
_cell.angle_alpha   90.00
_cell.angle_beta   90.00
_cell.angle_gamma   90.00
#
_symmetry.space_group_name_H-M   'P 1'
#
loop_
_entity.id
_entity.type
_entity.pdbx_description
1 polymer ?
#
loop_
_entity_poly.entity_id
_entity_poly.type
_entity_poly.pdbx_seq_one_letter_code
_entity_poly.pdbx_strand_id
1 'polypeptide(L)'
;MVDFQVSDSQRQIVATAREFGKEVLEPAEVKLDLVAEPEAVFKGELFWKVMTQAYQLGFHKMALPEAHGGLGLDPQTTGMVWEELGRFGPGFAASLMSGSVAYQLIAFLAPNNKDLVDKYLAPFCRKDNPELISAWGSSEPEVGTDGSNYYDPKIHHFTTAVKKKDRFVINGTK
;
A
#
# COMPACT_ATOMS: atom_id res chain seq x y z
N MET A 1 -6.71 6.59 26.58
CA MET A 1 -5.69 7.67 26.63
C MET A 1 -4.68 7.33 25.56
N VAL A 2 -4.40 8.20 24.62
CA VAL A 2 -3.36 7.95 23.60
C VAL A 2 -2.02 8.22 24.28
N ASP A 3 -1.14 7.21 24.32
CA ASP A 3 0.22 7.36 24.80
C ASP A 3 1.12 7.72 23.61
N PHE A 4 1.77 8.87 23.68
CA PHE A 4 2.72 9.34 22.66
C PHE A 4 4.17 8.95 22.96
N GLN A 5 4.39 8.12 23.99
CA GLN A 5 5.73 7.61 24.25
C GLN A 5 6.14 6.60 23.19
N VAL A 6 7.31 6.80 22.63
CA VAL A 6 7.88 5.92 21.60
C VAL A 6 8.83 4.93 22.28
N SER A 7 8.59 3.64 22.11
CA SER A 7 9.45 2.58 22.64
C SER A 7 10.80 2.50 21.90
N ASP A 8 11.78 1.83 22.47
CA ASP A 8 13.09 1.62 21.84
C ASP A 8 12.96 0.81 20.54
N SER A 9 12.07 -0.19 20.51
CA SER A 9 11.80 -0.97 19.30
C SER A 9 11.20 -0.11 18.19
N GLN A 10 10.25 0.75 18.51
CA GLN A 10 9.67 1.68 17.54
C GLN A 10 10.73 2.65 17.01
N ARG A 11 11.60 3.18 17.89
CA ARG A 11 12.73 4.03 17.48
C ARG A 11 13.67 3.32 16.51
N GLN A 12 13.99 2.05 16.73
CA GLN A 12 14.83 1.26 15.85
C GLN A 12 14.18 1.04 14.47
N ILE A 13 12.90 0.70 14.44
CA ILE A 13 12.15 0.52 13.18
C ILE A 13 12.15 1.83 12.37
N VAL A 14 11.85 2.95 13.02
CA VAL A 14 11.85 4.28 12.39
C VAL A 14 13.25 4.68 11.92
N ALA A 15 14.30 4.38 12.70
CA ALA A 15 15.69 4.63 12.29
C ALA A 15 16.07 3.84 11.03
N THR A 16 15.65 2.57 10.93
CA THR A 16 15.85 1.77 9.71
C THR A 16 15.15 2.38 8.50
N ALA A 17 13.92 2.87 8.68
CA ALA A 17 13.18 3.54 7.60
C ALA A 17 13.88 4.83 7.15
N ARG A 18 14.38 5.62 8.12
CA ARG A 18 15.15 6.85 7.84
C ARG A 18 16.43 6.57 7.08
N GLU A 19 17.21 5.58 7.50
CA GLU A 19 18.46 5.18 6.84
C GLU A 19 18.17 4.72 5.40
N PHE A 20 17.21 3.82 5.21
CA PHE A 20 16.78 3.38 3.89
C PHE A 20 16.29 4.55 3.03
N GLY A 21 15.49 5.44 3.61
CA GLY A 21 15.02 6.65 2.95
C GLY A 21 16.18 7.48 2.41
N LYS A 22 17.12 7.84 3.28
CA LYS A 22 18.26 8.70 2.96
C LYS A 22 19.24 8.06 1.97
N GLU A 23 19.56 6.78 2.16
CA GLU A 23 20.63 6.14 1.38
C GLU A 23 20.14 5.52 0.08
N VAL A 24 18.86 5.14 0.01
CA VAL A 24 18.31 4.41 -1.14
C VAL A 24 17.21 5.20 -1.85
N LEU A 25 16.18 5.70 -1.11
CA LEU A 25 15.05 6.37 -1.74
C LEU A 25 15.43 7.73 -2.33
N GLU A 26 16.06 8.61 -1.55
CA GLU A 26 16.36 9.97 -1.98
C GLU A 26 17.20 10.01 -3.27
N PRO A 27 18.35 9.30 -3.39
CA PRO A 27 19.13 9.31 -4.62
C PRO A 27 18.43 8.62 -5.80
N ALA A 28 17.51 7.69 -5.55
CA ALA A 28 16.72 7.05 -6.59
C ALA A 28 15.58 7.95 -7.07
N GLU A 29 14.87 8.60 -6.15
CA GLU A 29 13.80 9.57 -6.44
C GLU A 29 14.31 10.69 -7.35
N VAL A 30 15.44 11.32 -6.99
CA VAL A 30 16.07 12.37 -7.80
C VAL A 30 16.39 11.91 -9.23
N LYS A 31 16.88 10.66 -9.39
CA LYS A 31 17.17 10.11 -10.71
C LYS A 31 15.93 9.82 -11.53
N LEU A 32 14.87 9.33 -10.88
CA LEU A 32 13.62 8.98 -11.55
C LEU A 32 12.79 10.22 -11.90
N ASP A 33 12.89 11.29 -11.11
CA ASP A 33 12.24 12.58 -11.40
C ASP A 33 12.76 13.24 -12.68
N LEU A 34 13.98 12.91 -13.09
CA LEU A 34 14.58 13.38 -14.34
C LEU A 34 14.13 12.59 -15.59
N VAL A 35 13.39 11.50 -15.42
CA VAL A 35 12.88 10.70 -16.54
C VAL A 35 11.69 11.39 -17.16
N ALA A 36 11.82 11.82 -18.42
CA ALA A 36 10.80 12.60 -19.11
C ALA A 36 9.47 11.85 -19.31
N GLU A 37 9.56 10.54 -19.56
CA GLU A 37 8.40 9.69 -19.83
C GLU A 37 8.05 8.85 -18.60
N PRO A 38 6.92 9.10 -17.91
CA PRO A 38 6.56 8.38 -16.68
C PRO A 38 6.55 6.85 -16.82
N GLU A 39 6.15 6.34 -17.98
CA GLU A 39 6.15 4.89 -18.24
C GLU A 39 7.56 4.29 -18.29
N ALA A 40 8.59 5.09 -18.62
CA ALA A 40 9.97 4.62 -18.65
C ALA A 40 10.52 4.29 -17.25
N VAL A 41 9.96 4.92 -16.20
CA VAL A 41 10.29 4.62 -14.80
C VAL A 41 10.05 3.13 -14.51
N PHE A 42 8.89 2.62 -14.90
CA PHE A 42 8.50 1.23 -14.61
C PHE A 42 9.12 0.20 -15.58
N LYS A 43 9.63 0.65 -16.74
CA LYS A 43 10.39 -0.19 -17.66
C LYS A 43 11.87 -0.28 -17.27
N GLY A 44 12.34 0.65 -16.44
CA GLY A 44 13.72 0.72 -15.96
C GLY A 44 13.97 -0.18 -14.76
N GLU A 45 15.23 -0.58 -14.59
CA GLU A 45 15.63 -1.47 -13.48
C GLU A 45 15.67 -0.76 -12.12
N LEU A 46 15.89 0.57 -12.09
CA LEU A 46 16.12 1.31 -10.85
C LEU A 46 14.90 1.25 -9.91
N PHE A 47 13.71 1.49 -10.45
CA PHE A 47 12.48 1.43 -9.66
C PHE A 47 12.31 0.07 -8.99
N TRP A 48 12.41 -1.01 -9.75
CA TRP A 48 12.24 -2.37 -9.25
C TRP A 48 13.33 -2.81 -8.28
N LYS A 49 14.56 -2.35 -8.48
CA LYS A 49 15.65 -2.58 -7.55
C LYS A 49 15.38 -1.97 -6.18
N VAL A 50 14.89 -0.74 -6.14
CA VAL A 50 14.51 -0.05 -4.91
C VAL A 50 13.31 -0.74 -4.26
N MET A 51 12.27 -1.07 -5.04
CA MET A 51 11.10 -1.80 -4.54
C MET A 51 11.48 -3.16 -3.95
N THR A 52 12.41 -3.89 -4.58
CA THR A 52 12.93 -5.16 -4.04
C THR A 52 13.56 -4.97 -2.66
N GLN A 53 14.39 -3.95 -2.48
CA GLN A 53 14.99 -3.65 -1.18
C GLN A 53 13.94 -3.26 -0.13
N ALA A 54 12.95 -2.46 -0.51
CA ALA A 54 11.82 -2.09 0.36
C ALA A 54 11.01 -3.33 0.80
N TYR A 55 10.79 -4.28 -0.12
CA TYR A 55 10.12 -5.55 0.18
C TYR A 55 10.97 -6.45 1.09
N GLN A 56 12.28 -6.50 0.90
CA GLN A 56 13.20 -7.22 1.78
C GLN A 56 13.17 -6.69 3.22
N LEU A 57 13.02 -5.39 3.39
CA LEU A 57 12.83 -4.74 4.69
C LEU A 57 11.40 -4.91 5.23
N GLY A 58 10.45 -5.33 4.41
CA GLY A 58 9.07 -5.60 4.81
C GLY A 58 8.15 -4.38 4.83
N PHE A 59 8.55 -3.24 4.26
CA PHE A 59 7.74 -2.02 4.27
C PHE A 59 6.38 -2.17 3.59
N HIS A 60 6.27 -3.03 2.56
CA HIS A 60 5.00 -3.32 1.88
C HIS A 60 3.95 -4.00 2.77
N LYS A 61 4.35 -4.66 3.84
CA LYS A 61 3.50 -5.51 4.69
C LYS A 61 3.49 -5.12 6.17
N MET A 62 3.94 -3.90 6.48
CA MET A 62 4.04 -3.40 7.86
C MET A 62 2.74 -3.55 8.66
N ALA A 63 1.63 -3.09 8.08
CA ALA A 63 0.32 -3.08 8.72
C ALA A 63 -0.45 -4.40 8.60
N LEU A 64 0.04 -5.36 7.80
CA LEU A 64 -0.64 -6.63 7.62
C LEU A 64 -0.46 -7.52 8.84
N PRO A 65 -1.50 -8.32 9.22
CA PRO A 65 -1.42 -9.22 10.37
C PRO A 65 -0.32 -10.28 10.22
N GLU A 66 0.36 -10.59 11.32
CA GLU A 66 1.39 -11.65 11.38
C GLU A 66 0.86 -13.01 10.94
N ALA A 67 -0.42 -13.32 11.27
CA ALA A 67 -1.09 -14.55 10.86
C ALA A 67 -1.10 -14.79 9.33
N HIS A 68 -0.94 -13.73 8.54
CA HIS A 68 -0.87 -13.79 7.08
C HIS A 68 0.54 -13.51 6.53
N GLY A 69 1.54 -13.42 7.40
CA GLY A 69 2.93 -13.15 7.03
C GLY A 69 3.29 -11.66 6.98
N GLY A 70 2.43 -10.78 7.50
CA GLY A 70 2.71 -9.38 7.73
C GLY A 70 3.62 -9.13 8.94
N LEU A 71 3.90 -7.87 9.24
CA LEU A 71 4.69 -7.47 10.42
C LEU A 71 3.83 -7.07 11.63
N GLY A 72 2.52 -6.89 11.46
CA GLY A 72 1.59 -6.56 12.55
C GLY A 72 1.94 -5.27 13.30
N LEU A 73 2.61 -4.32 12.64
CA LEU A 73 2.98 -3.07 13.30
C LEU A 73 1.71 -2.26 13.64
N ASP A 74 1.74 -1.65 14.81
CA ASP A 74 0.67 -0.77 15.25
C ASP A 74 0.57 0.50 14.36
N PRO A 75 -0.59 1.18 14.37
CA PRO A 75 -0.81 2.35 13.52
C PRO A 75 0.16 3.51 13.78
N GLN A 76 0.61 3.71 15.03
CA GLN A 76 1.55 4.77 15.38
C GLN A 76 2.92 4.49 14.76
N THR A 77 3.43 3.28 14.93
CA THR A 77 4.71 2.84 14.34
C THR A 77 4.65 2.90 12.81
N THR A 78 3.58 2.39 12.23
CA THR A 78 3.37 2.43 10.77
C THR A 78 3.33 3.86 10.25
N GLY A 79 2.64 4.78 10.94
CA GLY A 79 2.60 6.20 10.58
C GLY A 79 3.98 6.86 10.60
N MET A 80 4.77 6.63 11.66
CA MET A 80 6.13 7.15 11.76
C MET A 80 7.06 6.60 10.65
N VAL A 81 6.90 5.34 10.28
CA VAL A 81 7.67 4.76 9.17
C VAL A 81 7.27 5.41 7.84
N TRP A 82 5.96 5.60 7.58
CA TRP A 82 5.51 6.29 6.37
C TRP A 82 5.99 7.74 6.30
N GLU A 83 6.07 8.44 7.42
CA GLU A 83 6.62 9.79 7.49
C GLU A 83 8.09 9.83 7.02
N GLU A 84 8.92 8.90 7.51
CA GLU A 84 10.33 8.84 7.09
C GLU A 84 10.49 8.42 5.62
N LEU A 85 9.76 7.40 5.17
CA LEU A 85 9.82 6.99 3.77
C LEU A 85 9.34 8.11 2.82
N GLY A 86 8.24 8.78 3.17
CA GLY A 86 7.68 9.89 2.40
C GLY A 86 8.57 11.13 2.39
N ARG A 87 9.37 11.33 3.42
CA ARG A 87 10.33 12.44 3.52
C ARG A 87 11.42 12.37 2.45
N PHE A 88 11.89 11.16 2.15
CA PHE A 88 13.03 10.94 1.26
C PHE A 88 12.65 10.42 -0.12
N GLY A 89 11.50 9.75 -0.26
CA GLY A 89 11.04 9.18 -1.51
C GLY A 89 9.52 9.09 -1.58
N PRO A 90 8.82 10.23 -1.78
CA PRO A 90 7.36 10.27 -1.77
C PRO A 90 6.72 9.40 -2.84
N GLY A 91 7.32 9.27 -4.01
CA GLY A 91 6.84 8.41 -5.09
C GLY A 91 6.93 6.93 -4.72
N PHE A 92 8.02 6.49 -4.12
CA PHE A 92 8.19 5.12 -3.61
C PHE A 92 7.26 4.83 -2.43
N ALA A 93 7.14 5.77 -1.48
CA ALA A 93 6.23 5.62 -0.35
C ALA A 93 4.77 5.49 -0.81
N ALA A 94 4.34 6.32 -1.77
CA ALA A 94 3.02 6.23 -2.38
C ALA A 94 2.80 4.90 -3.11
N SER A 95 3.79 4.41 -3.85
CA SER A 95 3.73 3.12 -4.55
C SER A 95 3.60 1.95 -3.58
N LEU A 96 4.35 1.93 -2.48
CA LEU A 96 4.27 0.91 -1.43
C LEU A 96 2.92 0.94 -0.71
N MET A 97 2.45 2.13 -0.32
CA MET A 97 1.21 2.31 0.41
C MET A 97 0.01 1.93 -0.45
N SER A 98 -0.13 2.54 -1.64
CA SER A 98 -1.24 2.27 -2.56
C SER A 98 -1.21 0.85 -3.09
N GLY A 99 -0.01 0.33 -3.37
CA GLY A 99 0.19 -1.05 -3.82
C GLY A 99 -0.24 -2.12 -2.81
N SER A 100 -0.37 -1.78 -1.53
CA SER A 100 -0.78 -2.70 -0.47
C SER A 100 -2.30 -2.71 -0.17
N VAL A 101 -3.06 -1.75 -0.68
CA VAL A 101 -4.46 -1.49 -0.25
C VAL A 101 -5.37 -2.71 -0.44
N ALA A 102 -5.37 -3.35 -1.61
CA ALA A 102 -6.26 -4.50 -1.84
C ALA A 102 -5.90 -5.68 -0.94
N TYR A 103 -4.63 -5.87 -0.62
CA TYR A 103 -4.17 -6.92 0.31
C TYR A 103 -4.58 -6.63 1.74
N GLN A 104 -4.58 -5.36 2.16
CA GLN A 104 -5.13 -4.94 3.46
C GLN A 104 -6.63 -5.22 3.53
N LEU A 105 -7.39 -4.95 2.46
CA LEU A 105 -8.81 -5.27 2.41
C LEU A 105 -9.06 -6.77 2.55
N ILE A 106 -8.27 -7.62 1.89
CA ILE A 106 -8.38 -9.08 2.07
C ILE A 106 -8.09 -9.46 3.52
N ALA A 107 -7.00 -8.94 4.09
CA ALA A 107 -6.57 -9.27 5.44
C ALA A 107 -7.57 -8.87 6.52
N PHE A 108 -8.24 -7.71 6.38
CA PHE A 108 -9.12 -7.18 7.40
C PHE A 108 -10.61 -7.48 7.17
N LEU A 109 -11.06 -7.55 5.90
CA LEU A 109 -12.47 -7.76 5.59
C LEU A 109 -12.81 -9.20 5.19
N ALA A 110 -11.83 -9.97 4.71
CA ALA A 110 -12.03 -11.34 4.25
C ALA A 110 -10.95 -12.32 4.77
N PRO A 111 -10.53 -12.25 6.07
CA PRO A 111 -9.40 -13.05 6.57
C PRO A 111 -9.65 -14.57 6.50
N ASN A 112 -10.91 -14.99 6.50
CA ASN A 112 -11.33 -16.39 6.44
C ASN A 112 -11.60 -16.88 5.02
N ASN A 113 -11.50 -16.01 4.00
CA ASN A 113 -11.64 -16.42 2.60
C ASN A 113 -10.31 -17.01 2.12
N LYS A 114 -10.21 -18.34 2.24
CA LYS A 114 -8.99 -19.07 1.93
C LYS A 114 -8.51 -18.84 0.49
N ASP A 115 -9.43 -18.77 -0.47
CA ASP A 115 -9.07 -18.56 -1.88
C ASP A 115 -8.41 -17.19 -2.12
N LEU A 116 -8.92 -16.14 -1.48
CA LEU A 116 -8.33 -14.80 -1.57
C LEU A 116 -6.99 -14.73 -0.83
N VAL A 117 -6.91 -15.34 0.35
CA VAL A 117 -5.68 -15.37 1.14
C VAL A 117 -4.58 -16.13 0.40
N ASP A 118 -4.84 -17.34 -0.04
CA ASP A 118 -3.83 -18.19 -0.68
C ASP A 118 -3.40 -17.66 -2.05
N LYS A 119 -4.35 -17.08 -2.82
CA LYS A 119 -4.07 -16.59 -4.17
C LYS A 119 -3.39 -15.22 -4.21
N TYR A 120 -3.72 -14.33 -3.28
CA TYR A 120 -3.30 -12.93 -3.35
C TYR A 120 -2.48 -12.49 -2.15
N LEU A 121 -3.01 -12.65 -0.92
CA LEU A 121 -2.38 -12.10 0.27
C LEU A 121 -1.07 -12.80 0.64
N ALA A 122 -1.06 -14.13 0.66
CA ALA A 122 0.13 -14.89 1.00
C ALA A 122 1.29 -14.66 0.02
N PRO A 123 1.09 -14.67 -1.32
CA PRO A 123 2.14 -14.27 -2.26
C PRO A 123 2.64 -12.85 -2.05
N PHE A 124 1.77 -11.88 -1.79
CA PHE A 124 2.17 -10.50 -1.52
C PHE A 124 3.07 -10.36 -0.30
N CYS A 125 2.82 -11.12 0.75
CA CYS A 125 3.64 -11.08 1.97
C CYS A 125 5.04 -11.68 1.80
N ARG A 126 5.35 -12.32 0.67
CA ARG A 126 6.70 -12.82 0.37
C ARG A 126 7.63 -11.66 0.05
N LYS A 127 8.84 -11.72 0.59
CA LYS A 127 9.85 -10.66 0.41
C LYS A 127 10.48 -10.62 -0.99
N ASP A 128 10.29 -11.64 -1.79
CA ASP A 128 10.92 -11.84 -3.10
C ASP A 128 10.01 -11.48 -4.28
N ASN A 129 8.85 -10.87 -4.03
CA ASN A 129 7.87 -10.59 -5.09
C ASN A 129 7.42 -9.11 -5.12
N PRO A 130 8.30 -8.17 -5.49
CA PRO A 130 8.00 -6.73 -5.48
C PRO A 130 7.06 -6.28 -6.60
N GLU A 131 6.78 -7.11 -7.61
CA GLU A 131 5.89 -6.79 -8.72
C GLU A 131 4.41 -7.03 -8.40
N LEU A 132 4.09 -7.66 -7.26
CA LEU A 132 2.71 -7.83 -6.81
C LEU A 132 2.20 -6.52 -6.19
N ILE A 133 1.75 -5.62 -7.05
CA ILE A 133 1.18 -4.33 -6.68
C ILE A 133 -0.32 -4.36 -6.94
N SER A 134 -1.11 -3.87 -5.98
CA SER A 134 -2.54 -3.68 -6.16
C SER A 134 -2.88 -2.25 -6.54
N ALA A 135 -4.13 -2.02 -6.93
CA ALA A 135 -4.66 -0.68 -7.19
C ALA A 135 -5.99 -0.47 -6.48
N TRP A 136 -6.28 0.78 -6.16
CA TRP A 136 -7.54 1.20 -5.56
C TRP A 136 -8.21 2.24 -6.46
N GLY A 137 -9.30 1.85 -7.12
CA GLY A 137 -10.14 2.75 -7.89
C GLY A 137 -11.34 3.20 -7.02
N SER A 138 -11.27 4.38 -6.41
CA SER A 138 -12.31 4.91 -5.54
C SER A 138 -13.21 5.91 -6.25
N SER A 139 -12.61 6.93 -6.88
CA SER A 139 -13.33 8.02 -7.52
C SER A 139 -14.14 7.56 -8.74
N GLU A 140 -15.26 8.21 -8.96
CA GLU A 140 -16.11 8.09 -10.13
C GLU A 140 -16.23 9.47 -10.82
N PRO A 141 -16.72 9.58 -12.06
CA PRO A 141 -16.81 10.87 -12.73
C PRO A 141 -17.54 11.95 -11.93
N GLU A 142 -18.50 11.57 -11.10
CA GLU A 142 -19.34 12.49 -10.33
C GLU A 142 -19.15 12.38 -8.81
N VAL A 143 -18.25 11.51 -8.34
CA VAL A 143 -18.01 11.26 -6.92
C VAL A 143 -16.52 11.14 -6.64
N GLY A 144 -15.96 12.10 -5.92
CA GLY A 144 -14.57 12.13 -5.47
C GLY A 144 -14.43 11.77 -3.99
N THR A 145 -13.73 12.63 -3.25
CA THR A 145 -13.53 12.48 -1.79
C THR A 145 -14.82 12.60 -0.99
N ASP A 146 -15.83 13.29 -1.52
CA ASP A 146 -17.19 13.35 -0.97
C ASP A 146 -17.86 11.97 -0.89
N GLY A 147 -17.48 11.01 -1.73
CA GLY A 147 -17.93 9.62 -1.66
C GLY A 147 -17.62 8.92 -0.33
N SER A 148 -16.73 9.50 0.50
CA SER A 148 -16.46 9.04 1.86
C SER A 148 -17.46 9.56 2.89
N ASN A 149 -18.38 10.45 2.51
CA ASN A 149 -19.42 10.95 3.37
C ASN A 149 -20.67 10.01 3.35
N TYR A 150 -20.60 8.94 4.11
CA TYR A 150 -21.67 7.93 4.19
C TYR A 150 -22.97 8.44 4.85
N TYR A 151 -22.97 9.64 5.40
CA TYR A 151 -24.14 10.23 6.07
C TYR A 151 -24.99 11.09 5.14
N ASP A 152 -24.48 11.51 3.98
CA ASP A 152 -25.26 12.28 3.01
C ASP A 152 -25.93 11.35 2.00
N PRO A 153 -27.29 11.23 2.04
CA PRO A 153 -28.02 10.32 1.14
C PRO A 153 -28.00 10.78 -0.34
N LYS A 154 -27.50 11.97 -0.62
CA LYS A 154 -27.36 12.48 -1.99
C LYS A 154 -26.08 12.00 -2.65
N ILE A 155 -25.10 11.57 -1.85
CA ILE A 155 -23.82 11.09 -2.34
C ILE A 155 -23.89 9.57 -2.42
N HIS A 156 -23.81 9.03 -3.62
CA HIS A 156 -23.80 7.59 -3.86
C HIS A 156 -22.90 7.24 -5.03
N HIS A 157 -22.33 6.05 -4.98
CA HIS A 157 -21.54 5.51 -6.07
C HIS A 157 -22.44 4.92 -7.15
N PHE A 158 -22.09 5.18 -8.40
CA PHE A 158 -22.81 4.69 -9.58
C PHE A 158 -22.30 3.32 -10.04
N THR A 159 -21.09 2.94 -9.66
CA THR A 159 -20.60 1.59 -9.91
C THR A 159 -21.37 0.58 -9.08
N THR A 160 -22.02 -0.35 -9.76
CA THR A 160 -22.86 -1.36 -9.12
C THR A 160 -22.33 -2.77 -9.33
N ALA A 161 -22.57 -3.64 -8.35
CA ALA A 161 -22.26 -5.06 -8.43
C ALA A 161 -23.54 -5.87 -8.16
N VAL A 162 -24.06 -6.53 -9.20
CA VAL A 162 -25.28 -7.34 -9.10
C VAL A 162 -24.92 -8.82 -9.10
N LYS A 163 -25.34 -9.54 -8.06
CA LYS A 163 -25.14 -10.99 -7.98
C LYS A 163 -26.03 -11.73 -8.98
N LYS A 164 -25.42 -12.51 -9.86
CA LYS A 164 -26.11 -13.41 -10.83
C LYS A 164 -25.59 -14.82 -10.64
N LYS A 165 -26.39 -15.67 -9.99
CA LYS A 165 -26.01 -17.06 -9.66
C LYS A 165 -24.72 -17.12 -8.86
N ASP A 166 -23.63 -17.60 -9.47
CA ASP A 166 -22.31 -17.85 -8.91
C ASP A 166 -21.29 -16.71 -9.09
N ARG A 167 -21.70 -15.60 -9.72
CA ARG A 167 -20.83 -14.46 -10.06
C ARG A 167 -21.48 -13.13 -9.78
N PHE A 168 -20.66 -12.08 -9.69
CA PHE A 168 -21.11 -10.70 -9.71
C PHE A 168 -20.87 -10.10 -11.10
N VAL A 169 -21.86 -9.32 -11.57
CA VAL A 169 -21.72 -8.48 -12.76
C VAL A 169 -21.50 -7.06 -12.26
N ILE A 170 -20.36 -6.48 -12.59
CA ILE A 170 -19.97 -5.13 -12.19
C ILE A 170 -20.17 -4.21 -13.38
N ASN A 171 -20.85 -3.09 -13.20
CA ASN A 171 -21.04 -2.02 -14.18
C ASN A 171 -20.73 -0.69 -13.52
N GLY A 172 -19.97 0.15 -14.21
CA GLY A 172 -19.59 1.48 -13.75
C GLY A 172 -18.25 1.91 -14.31
N THR A 173 -17.84 3.10 -13.91
CA THR A 173 -16.55 3.72 -14.26
C THR A 173 -15.88 4.21 -12.98
N LYS A 174 -14.61 3.88 -12.84
CA LYS A 174 -13.76 4.37 -11.76
C LYS A 174 -12.60 5.17 -12.35
#